data_a7f54953ae188cfe3881376417a34439
#
_entry.id   a7f54953ae188cfe3881376417a34439
#
_cell.length_a   1.000
_cell.length_b   1.000
_cell.length_c   1.000
_cell.angle_alpha   90.00
_cell.angle_beta   90.00
_cell.angle_gamma   90.00
#
_symmetry.space_group_name_H-M   'P 1'
#
loop_
_entity.id
_entity.type
_entity.pdbx_description
1 polymer ?
#
loop_
_entity_poly.entity_id
_entity_poly.type
_entity_poly.pdbx_seq_one_letter_code
_entity_poly.pdbx_strand_id
1 'polypeptide(L)'
;MKAIKCLFSVLLISLNTMAVAAGGNSKVVVDPPIPAPDWSLPAIQNADGTLSMSDYRGRITYVDFWASWCGPCRLSLPALNGLNAQFADDPVQFLAISIDVVEEDAWDFLKRYTVDFPVVIDTEGDIARTFAVDGMPSGYLIDGDGRVREIHIGFKKGDELGLAQSIKELLVEMDAS
;
A
#
# COMPACT_ATOMS: atom_id res chain seq x y z
N MET A 1 62.92 -32.74 18.18
CA MET A 1 61.66 -32.42 18.89
C MET A 1 61.02 -31.19 18.21
N LYS A 2 60.03 -31.38 17.35
CA LYS A 2 59.39 -30.31 16.59
C LYS A 2 58.06 -29.99 17.26
N ALA A 3 57.88 -28.75 17.74
CA ALA A 3 56.62 -28.28 18.32
C ALA A 3 55.69 -27.85 17.22
N ILE A 4 54.52 -28.46 17.16
CA ILE A 4 53.40 -28.12 16.25
C ILE A 4 52.58 -27.03 16.94
N LYS A 5 52.57 -25.81 16.37
CA LYS A 5 51.63 -24.74 16.75
C LYS A 5 50.31 -24.92 16.06
N CYS A 6 49.25 -25.32 16.81
CA CYS A 6 47.86 -25.28 16.36
C CYS A 6 47.37 -23.84 16.37
N LEU A 7 47.11 -23.27 15.19
CA LEU A 7 46.34 -22.04 15.04
C LEU A 7 44.84 -22.38 15.11
N PHE A 8 44.21 -22.00 16.21
CA PHE A 8 42.72 -21.96 16.28
C PHE A 8 42.23 -20.68 15.61
N SER A 9 41.68 -20.82 14.42
CA SER A 9 40.99 -19.74 13.74
C SER A 9 39.56 -19.66 14.30
N VAL A 10 39.33 -18.64 15.15
CA VAL A 10 38.00 -18.37 15.69
C VAL A 10 37.17 -17.65 14.59
N LEU A 11 36.28 -18.38 13.97
CA LEU A 11 35.28 -17.84 13.02
C LEU A 11 34.20 -17.07 13.81
N LEU A 12 34.30 -15.73 13.84
CA LEU A 12 33.28 -14.86 14.39
C LEU A 12 32.06 -14.86 13.42
N ILE A 13 31.05 -15.65 13.74
CA ILE A 13 29.73 -15.56 13.09
C ILE A 13 29.04 -14.34 13.70
N SER A 14 29.00 -13.24 12.94
CA SER A 14 28.18 -12.08 13.30
C SER A 14 26.71 -12.45 13.11
N LEU A 15 26.00 -12.71 14.22
CA LEU A 15 24.55 -12.79 14.24
C LEU A 15 23.99 -11.38 13.94
N ASN A 16 23.52 -11.19 12.72
CA ASN A 16 22.76 -10.02 12.35
C ASN A 16 21.36 -10.18 12.95
N THR A 17 21.13 -9.65 14.14
CA THR A 17 19.80 -9.58 14.75
C THR A 17 18.99 -8.57 13.99
N MET A 18 18.09 -9.03 13.10
CA MET A 18 17.00 -8.23 12.58
C MET A 18 16.09 -7.85 13.76
N ALA A 19 16.20 -6.61 14.21
CA ALA A 19 15.26 -6.05 15.16
C ALA A 19 13.93 -5.84 14.43
N VAL A 20 12.96 -6.73 14.69
CA VAL A 20 11.56 -6.49 14.33
C VAL A 20 11.05 -5.37 15.25
N ALA A 21 10.95 -4.15 14.71
CA ALA A 21 10.33 -3.03 15.41
C ALA A 21 8.83 -3.29 15.50
N ALA A 22 8.34 -3.57 16.70
CA ALA A 22 6.93 -3.71 16.99
C ALA A 22 6.23 -2.34 16.87
N GLY A 23 5.15 -2.27 16.06
CA GLY A 23 4.12 -1.24 16.17
C GLY A 23 4.48 0.15 15.64
N GLY A 24 5.12 0.25 14.49
CA GLY A 24 5.34 1.53 13.81
C GLY A 24 4.88 1.47 12.36
N ASN A 25 4.34 2.59 11.86
CA ASN A 25 4.13 2.78 10.44
C ASN A 25 5.41 2.46 9.67
N SER A 26 5.35 1.54 8.72
CA SER A 26 6.50 1.09 7.95
C SER A 26 6.26 1.26 6.46
N LYS A 27 7.24 1.86 5.79
CA LYS A 27 7.35 1.88 4.33
C LYS A 27 8.36 0.82 3.91
N VAL A 28 7.97 -0.06 3.00
CA VAL A 28 8.83 -1.09 2.40
C VAL A 28 8.96 -0.77 0.91
N VAL A 29 10.18 -0.56 0.45
CA VAL A 29 10.50 -0.46 -0.99
C VAL A 29 10.61 -1.88 -1.55
N VAL A 30 9.91 -2.13 -2.66
CA VAL A 30 9.92 -3.44 -3.34
C VAL A 30 10.92 -3.39 -4.49
N ASP A 31 12.06 -4.04 -4.32
CA ASP A 31 13.14 -4.08 -5.30
C ASP A 31 13.68 -5.53 -5.45
N PRO A 32 13.60 -6.13 -6.67
CA PRO A 32 12.95 -5.60 -7.86
C PRO A 32 11.42 -5.50 -7.72
N PRO A 33 10.77 -4.56 -8.48
CA PRO A 33 9.31 -4.43 -8.48
C PRO A 33 8.61 -5.71 -8.92
N ILE A 34 7.54 -6.11 -8.21
CA ILE A 34 6.78 -7.33 -8.49
C ILE A 34 5.41 -6.99 -9.10
N PRO A 35 4.83 -7.84 -9.96
CA PRO A 35 3.47 -7.63 -10.45
C PRO A 35 2.47 -7.51 -9.31
N ALA A 36 1.60 -6.48 -9.36
CA ALA A 36 0.48 -6.41 -8.44
C ALA A 36 -0.49 -7.57 -8.72
N PRO A 37 -1.07 -8.18 -7.69
CA PRO A 37 -2.09 -9.19 -7.86
C PRO A 37 -3.28 -8.68 -8.70
N ASP A 38 -3.85 -9.54 -9.53
CA ASP A 38 -5.09 -9.24 -10.22
C ASP A 38 -6.26 -9.29 -9.23
N TRP A 39 -7.22 -8.40 -9.45
CA TRP A 39 -8.44 -8.35 -8.66
C TRP A 39 -9.61 -7.82 -9.50
N SER A 40 -10.83 -8.11 -9.03
CA SER A 40 -12.07 -7.60 -9.60
C SER A 40 -13.11 -7.55 -8.48
N LEU A 41 -13.60 -6.34 -8.15
CA LEU A 41 -14.46 -6.08 -7.00
C LEU A 41 -15.60 -5.13 -7.35
N PRO A 42 -16.78 -5.27 -6.71
CA PRO A 42 -17.88 -4.33 -6.88
C PRO A 42 -17.55 -2.96 -6.31
N ALA A 43 -17.88 -1.91 -7.07
CA ALA A 43 -17.77 -0.54 -6.61
C ALA A 43 -18.93 -0.18 -5.67
N ILE A 44 -18.60 0.54 -4.60
CA ILE A 44 -19.61 1.01 -3.63
C ILE A 44 -19.68 2.54 -3.56
N GLN A 45 -18.69 3.26 -4.09
CA GLN A 45 -18.68 4.72 -4.14
C GLN A 45 -17.80 5.24 -5.28
N ASN A 46 -18.19 6.36 -5.90
CA ASN A 46 -17.48 7.12 -6.94
C ASN A 46 -17.11 6.31 -8.19
N ALA A 47 -17.78 5.19 -8.42
CA ALA A 47 -17.74 4.39 -9.63
C ALA A 47 -18.98 3.49 -9.70
N ASP A 48 -19.26 2.96 -10.89
CA ASP A 48 -20.37 2.05 -11.13
C ASP A 48 -19.86 0.64 -11.48
N GLY A 49 -20.63 -0.38 -11.12
CA GLY A 49 -20.40 -1.77 -11.51
C GLY A 49 -19.19 -2.41 -10.81
N THR A 50 -18.34 -3.06 -11.58
CA THR A 50 -17.17 -3.79 -11.09
C THR A 50 -15.91 -3.15 -11.64
N LEU A 51 -14.95 -2.87 -10.77
CA LEU A 51 -13.62 -2.40 -11.15
C LEU A 51 -12.60 -3.56 -11.03
N SER A 52 -11.53 -3.46 -11.79
CA SER A 52 -10.46 -4.46 -11.82
C SER A 52 -9.09 -3.80 -11.93
N MET A 53 -8.02 -4.55 -11.63
CA MET A 53 -6.64 -4.06 -11.78
C MET A 53 -6.34 -3.56 -13.21
N SER A 54 -6.98 -4.13 -14.23
CA SER A 54 -6.78 -3.74 -15.63
C SER A 54 -7.24 -2.31 -15.94
N ASP A 55 -8.22 -1.78 -15.18
CA ASP A 55 -8.75 -0.42 -15.38
C ASP A 55 -7.76 0.66 -14.93
N TYR A 56 -6.72 0.23 -14.21
CA TYR A 56 -5.71 1.10 -13.59
C TYR A 56 -4.35 1.06 -14.30
N ARG A 57 -4.21 0.33 -15.42
CA ARG A 57 -2.97 0.28 -16.21
C ARG A 57 -2.65 1.63 -16.89
N GLY A 58 -1.37 1.90 -17.08
CA GLY A 58 -0.89 3.13 -17.70
C GLY A 58 -0.90 4.35 -16.79
N ARG A 59 -1.25 4.19 -15.50
CA ARG A 59 -1.26 5.26 -14.51
C ARG A 59 -0.61 4.77 -13.20
N ILE A 60 0.00 5.67 -12.47
CA ILE A 60 0.44 5.38 -11.11
C ILE A 60 -0.79 5.22 -10.24
N THR A 61 -0.89 4.11 -9.52
CA THR A 61 -2.07 3.80 -8.69
C THR A 61 -1.66 3.61 -7.24
N TYR A 62 -2.36 4.28 -6.32
CA TYR A 62 -2.27 3.96 -4.90
C TYR A 62 -3.52 3.23 -4.46
N VAL A 63 -3.35 1.97 -4.02
CA VAL A 63 -4.42 1.12 -3.50
C VAL A 63 -4.33 1.11 -1.99
N ASP A 64 -5.39 1.54 -1.28
CA ASP A 64 -5.47 1.56 0.19
C ASP A 64 -6.48 0.54 0.70
N PHE A 65 -6.04 -0.45 1.46
CA PHE A 65 -6.91 -1.38 2.17
C PHE A 65 -7.31 -0.80 3.52
N TRP A 66 -8.61 -0.76 3.78
CA TRP A 66 -9.19 -0.15 4.97
C TRP A 66 -10.42 -0.90 5.47
N ALA A 67 -10.93 -0.53 6.66
CA ALA A 67 -12.21 -0.98 7.20
C ALA A 67 -12.82 0.07 8.14
N SER A 68 -14.11 0.00 8.35
CA SER A 68 -14.86 0.91 9.24
C SER A 68 -14.38 0.87 10.69
N TRP A 69 -13.95 -0.28 11.16
CA TRP A 69 -13.42 -0.52 12.51
C TRP A 69 -11.94 -0.14 12.65
N CYS A 70 -11.25 0.22 11.57
CA CYS A 70 -9.85 0.61 11.56
C CYS A 70 -9.67 2.05 12.08
N GLY A 71 -9.10 2.21 13.26
CA GLY A 71 -8.85 3.52 13.86
C GLY A 71 -7.97 4.45 13.02
N PRO A 72 -6.75 4.01 12.59
CA PRO A 72 -5.86 4.82 11.75
C PRO A 72 -6.43 5.16 10.37
N CYS A 73 -7.37 4.38 9.83
CA CYS A 73 -8.00 4.64 8.53
C CYS A 73 -8.81 5.96 8.52
N ARG A 74 -9.22 6.43 9.70
CA ARG A 74 -9.85 7.77 9.88
C ARG A 74 -8.88 8.91 9.57
N LEU A 75 -7.58 8.64 9.56
CA LEU A 75 -6.55 9.60 9.19
C LEU A 75 -6.08 9.37 7.76
N SER A 76 -5.92 8.12 7.32
CA SER A 76 -5.40 7.82 5.97
C SER A 76 -6.36 8.28 4.88
N LEU A 77 -7.65 7.92 4.94
CA LEU A 77 -8.60 8.23 3.85
C LEU A 77 -8.72 9.74 3.57
N PRO A 78 -8.90 10.64 4.57
CA PRO A 78 -8.90 12.08 4.30
C PRO A 78 -7.56 12.62 3.76
N ALA A 79 -6.44 12.08 4.23
CA ALA A 79 -5.12 12.48 3.72
C ALA A 79 -4.91 12.04 2.27
N LEU A 80 -5.32 10.82 1.93
CA LEU A 80 -5.31 10.30 0.55
C LEU A 80 -6.24 11.10 -0.36
N ASN A 81 -7.40 11.55 0.15
CA ASN A 81 -8.29 12.44 -0.60
C ASN A 81 -7.61 13.78 -0.92
N GLY A 82 -6.83 14.31 0.01
CA GLY A 82 -6.00 15.49 -0.23
C GLY A 82 -4.95 15.25 -1.32
N LEU A 83 -4.30 14.08 -1.33
CA LEU A 83 -3.36 13.71 -2.39
C LEU A 83 -4.05 13.47 -3.74
N ASN A 84 -5.23 12.87 -3.76
CA ASN A 84 -6.02 12.72 -4.97
C ASN A 84 -6.31 14.07 -5.63
N ALA A 85 -6.69 15.07 -4.83
CA ALA A 85 -6.87 16.44 -5.33
C ALA A 85 -5.55 17.09 -5.77
N GLN A 86 -4.44 16.83 -5.07
CA GLN A 86 -3.12 17.37 -5.43
C GLN A 86 -2.62 16.87 -6.78
N PHE A 87 -2.89 15.60 -7.13
CA PHE A 87 -2.43 14.95 -8.35
C PHE A 87 -3.54 14.80 -9.41
N ALA A 88 -4.60 15.62 -9.33
CA ALA A 88 -5.76 15.50 -10.23
C ALA A 88 -5.42 15.70 -11.72
N ASP A 89 -4.39 16.49 -12.03
CA ASP A 89 -3.93 16.76 -13.41
C ASP A 89 -2.82 15.81 -13.86
N ASP A 90 -2.33 14.92 -12.98
CA ASP A 90 -1.27 13.97 -13.26
C ASP A 90 -1.86 12.58 -13.60
N PRO A 91 -1.10 11.69 -14.27
CA PRO A 91 -1.51 10.31 -14.50
C PRO A 91 -1.41 9.45 -13.22
N VAL A 92 -2.04 9.93 -12.15
CA VAL A 92 -2.10 9.31 -10.83
C VAL A 92 -3.55 9.04 -10.49
N GLN A 93 -3.80 7.95 -9.78
CA GLN A 93 -5.12 7.61 -9.31
C GLN A 93 -5.06 6.90 -7.96
N PHE A 94 -6.14 7.05 -7.20
CA PHE A 94 -6.31 6.42 -5.91
C PHE A 94 -7.48 5.45 -5.95
N LEU A 95 -7.39 4.38 -5.18
CA LEU A 95 -8.45 3.39 -4.99
C LEU A 95 -8.45 2.97 -3.54
N ALA A 96 -9.62 2.90 -2.91
CA ALA A 96 -9.77 2.30 -1.60
C ALA A 96 -10.51 0.96 -1.71
N ILE A 97 -10.01 -0.07 -1.04
CA ILE A 97 -10.63 -1.39 -0.93
C ILE A 97 -11.06 -1.59 0.52
N SER A 98 -12.38 -1.57 0.77
CA SER A 98 -12.92 -1.94 2.08
C SER A 98 -12.86 -3.46 2.25
N ILE A 99 -12.49 -3.89 3.44
CA ILE A 99 -12.61 -5.31 3.85
C ILE A 99 -13.71 -5.51 4.90
N ASP A 100 -14.65 -4.59 4.99
CA ASP A 100 -15.84 -4.79 5.83
C ASP A 100 -16.67 -5.96 5.28
N VAL A 101 -17.07 -6.87 6.15
CA VAL A 101 -17.93 -8.01 5.81
C VAL A 101 -19.37 -7.53 5.53
N VAL A 102 -19.76 -6.43 6.18
CA VAL A 102 -21.06 -5.80 6.04
C VAL A 102 -20.89 -4.47 5.30
N GLU A 103 -21.44 -4.37 4.10
CA GLU A 103 -21.29 -3.21 3.22
C GLU A 103 -21.83 -1.91 3.82
N GLU A 104 -22.90 -2.00 4.62
CA GLU A 104 -23.48 -0.86 5.34
C GLU A 104 -22.50 -0.21 6.31
N ASP A 105 -21.60 -0.98 6.94
CA ASP A 105 -20.59 -0.44 7.85
C ASP A 105 -19.58 0.43 7.09
N ALA A 106 -19.18 -0.01 5.88
CA ALA A 106 -18.32 0.77 5.00
C ALA A 106 -19.01 2.08 4.57
N TRP A 107 -20.28 2.03 4.18
CA TRP A 107 -21.05 3.23 3.80
C TRP A 107 -21.21 4.21 4.97
N ASP A 108 -21.48 3.72 6.18
CA ASP A 108 -21.63 4.56 7.36
C ASP A 108 -20.31 5.24 7.74
N PHE A 109 -19.19 4.58 7.49
CA PHE A 109 -17.87 5.19 7.64
C PHE A 109 -17.62 6.28 6.59
N LEU A 110 -17.89 6.00 5.30
CA LEU A 110 -17.67 6.92 4.19
C LEU A 110 -18.56 8.19 4.28
N LYS A 111 -19.72 8.12 4.91
CA LYS A 111 -20.53 9.31 5.22
C LYS A 111 -19.82 10.34 6.09
N ARG A 112 -18.85 9.89 6.92
CA ARG A 112 -18.08 10.74 7.85
C ARG A 112 -16.70 11.07 7.31
N TYR A 113 -16.11 10.18 6.53
CA TYR A 113 -14.76 10.26 5.97
C TYR A 113 -14.84 10.15 4.45
N THR A 114 -15.49 11.16 3.84
CA THR A 114 -15.75 11.20 2.40
C THR A 114 -14.46 11.24 1.59
N VAL A 115 -14.41 10.48 0.50
CA VAL A 115 -13.35 10.52 -0.51
C VAL A 115 -13.95 10.75 -1.90
N ASP A 116 -13.17 11.30 -2.83
CA ASP A 116 -13.59 11.63 -4.20
C ASP A 116 -13.06 10.63 -5.24
N PHE A 117 -12.29 9.63 -4.80
CA PHE A 117 -11.79 8.54 -5.63
C PHE A 117 -12.63 7.26 -5.45
N PRO A 118 -12.55 6.28 -6.37
CA PRO A 118 -13.31 5.04 -6.31
C PRO A 118 -13.09 4.25 -5.02
N VAL A 119 -14.17 3.67 -4.51
CA VAL A 119 -14.14 2.70 -3.40
C VAL A 119 -14.82 1.43 -3.85
N VAL A 120 -14.14 0.30 -3.64
CA VAL A 120 -14.65 -1.06 -3.88
C VAL A 120 -14.69 -1.83 -2.57
N ILE A 121 -15.37 -2.99 -2.56
CA ILE A 121 -15.49 -3.81 -1.34
C ILE A 121 -15.10 -5.26 -1.59
N ASP A 122 -14.33 -5.83 -0.66
CA ASP A 122 -13.84 -7.21 -0.59
C ASP A 122 -14.42 -7.89 0.66
N THR A 123 -15.72 -8.18 0.63
CA THR A 123 -16.46 -8.75 1.79
C THR A 123 -15.91 -10.08 2.26
N GLU A 124 -15.34 -10.88 1.36
CA GLU A 124 -14.74 -12.18 1.68
C GLU A 124 -13.28 -12.09 2.11
N GLY A 125 -12.64 -10.93 1.92
CA GLY A 125 -11.22 -10.70 2.23
C GLY A 125 -10.25 -11.48 1.34
N ASP A 126 -10.72 -11.97 0.19
CA ASP A 126 -9.90 -12.77 -0.74
C ASP A 126 -8.79 -11.93 -1.38
N ILE A 127 -9.12 -10.72 -1.76
CA ILE A 127 -8.16 -9.81 -2.38
C ILE A 127 -7.16 -9.31 -1.34
N ALA A 128 -7.62 -8.96 -0.14
CA ALA A 128 -6.72 -8.60 0.95
C ALA A 128 -5.72 -9.73 1.27
N ARG A 129 -6.15 -11.00 1.26
CA ARG A 129 -5.25 -12.15 1.41
C ARG A 129 -4.25 -12.27 0.27
N THR A 130 -4.68 -12.04 -0.97
CA THR A 130 -3.82 -12.11 -2.15
C THR A 130 -2.74 -11.03 -2.13
N PHE A 131 -3.06 -9.85 -1.60
CA PHE A 131 -2.09 -8.77 -1.36
C PHE A 131 -1.26 -8.97 -0.09
N ALA A 132 -1.48 -10.03 0.68
CA ALA A 132 -0.83 -10.30 1.96
C ALA A 132 -0.99 -9.13 2.96
N VAL A 133 -2.21 -8.62 3.09
CA VAL A 133 -2.54 -7.54 4.04
C VAL A 133 -2.54 -8.08 5.46
N ASP A 134 -1.50 -7.74 6.23
CA ASP A 134 -1.34 -8.19 7.63
C ASP A 134 -1.84 -7.15 8.66
N GLY A 135 -2.11 -5.92 8.24
CA GLY A 135 -2.54 -4.82 9.12
C GLY A 135 -3.24 -3.71 8.36
N MET A 136 -3.87 -2.78 9.10
CA MET A 136 -4.67 -1.72 8.50
C MET A 136 -4.31 -0.34 9.04
N PRO A 137 -4.32 0.71 8.16
CA PRO A 137 -4.41 0.61 6.71
C PRO A 137 -3.17 -0.02 6.10
N SER A 138 -3.31 -0.65 4.92
CA SER A 138 -2.18 -1.08 4.09
C SER A 138 -2.30 -0.49 2.71
N GLY A 139 -1.28 0.27 2.30
CA GLY A 139 -1.23 0.94 1.01
C GLY A 139 -0.20 0.33 0.07
N TYR A 140 -0.53 0.25 -1.20
CA TYR A 140 0.34 -0.27 -2.25
C TYR A 140 0.50 0.78 -3.34
N LEU A 141 1.72 1.29 -3.52
CA LEU A 141 2.06 2.18 -4.62
C LEU A 141 2.47 1.34 -5.83
N ILE A 142 1.72 1.46 -6.91
CA ILE A 142 1.82 0.64 -8.12
C ILE A 142 2.14 1.56 -9.29
N ASP A 143 3.12 1.20 -10.10
CA ASP A 143 3.51 1.96 -11.30
C ASP A 143 2.56 1.71 -12.51
N GLY A 144 2.77 2.44 -13.60
CA GLY A 144 1.97 2.33 -14.81
C GLY A 144 2.00 0.95 -15.48
N ASP A 145 3.04 0.16 -15.25
CA ASP A 145 3.14 -1.23 -15.72
C ASP A 145 2.37 -2.21 -14.80
N GLY A 146 1.83 -1.71 -13.70
CA GLY A 146 1.10 -2.49 -12.71
C GLY A 146 2.03 -3.29 -11.79
N ARG A 147 3.20 -2.75 -11.46
CA ARG A 147 4.15 -3.35 -10.54
C ARG A 147 4.14 -2.61 -9.20
N VAL A 148 4.10 -3.37 -8.12
CA VAL A 148 4.22 -2.82 -6.76
C VAL A 148 5.64 -2.27 -6.57
N ARG A 149 5.72 -1.00 -6.20
CA ARG A 149 6.95 -0.26 -5.94
C ARG A 149 7.18 -0.04 -4.44
N GLU A 150 6.11 0.20 -3.71
CA GLU A 150 6.15 0.41 -2.27
C GLU A 150 4.93 -0.20 -1.58
N ILE A 151 5.14 -0.64 -0.34
CA ILE A 151 4.08 -1.09 0.57
C ILE A 151 4.17 -0.22 1.83
N HIS A 152 3.04 0.33 2.23
CA HIS A 152 2.88 1.16 3.41
C HIS A 152 1.98 0.43 4.41
N ILE A 153 2.43 0.21 5.64
CA ILE A 153 1.64 -0.46 6.69
C ILE A 153 1.41 0.51 7.83
N GLY A 154 0.14 0.70 8.19
CA GLY A 154 -0.28 1.71 9.15
C GLY A 154 -0.28 3.13 8.56
N PHE A 155 -0.79 4.10 9.33
CA PHE A 155 -0.81 5.51 8.93
C PHE A 155 -0.77 6.43 10.16
N LYS A 156 0.01 7.47 10.07
CA LYS A 156 0.03 8.60 11.02
C LYS A 156 0.11 9.91 10.25
N LYS A 157 -0.26 10.99 10.90
CA LYS A 157 -0.20 12.35 10.32
C LYS A 157 1.23 12.67 9.84
N GLY A 158 1.34 13.09 8.58
CA GLY A 158 2.60 13.44 7.92
C GLY A 158 3.11 12.36 6.95
N ASP A 159 2.58 11.13 7.01
CA ASP A 159 2.98 10.05 6.10
C ASP A 159 2.58 10.34 4.64
N GLU A 160 1.51 11.12 4.45
CA GLU A 160 1.08 11.60 3.14
C GLU A 160 2.17 12.39 2.40
N LEU A 161 3.06 13.06 3.13
CA LEU A 161 4.17 13.82 2.52
C LEU A 161 5.21 12.88 1.88
N GLY A 162 5.51 11.77 2.55
CA GLY A 162 6.40 10.74 2.02
C GLY A 162 5.81 10.05 0.80
N LEU A 163 4.51 9.72 0.84
CA LEU A 163 3.80 9.14 -0.29
C LEU A 163 3.77 10.10 -1.48
N ALA A 164 3.48 11.39 -1.25
CA ALA A 164 3.52 12.40 -2.31
C ALA A 164 4.90 12.49 -2.97
N GLN A 165 5.98 12.35 -2.21
CA GLN A 165 7.34 12.35 -2.75
C GLN A 165 7.58 11.10 -3.63
N SER A 166 7.19 9.91 -3.17
CA SER A 166 7.30 8.66 -3.94
C SER A 166 6.50 8.71 -5.25
N ILE A 167 5.29 9.28 -5.24
CA ILE A 167 4.48 9.48 -6.45
C ILE A 167 5.22 10.38 -7.45
N LYS A 168 5.81 11.50 -6.99
CA LYS A 168 6.56 12.41 -7.86
C LYS A 168 7.78 11.76 -8.49
N GLU A 169 8.47 10.90 -7.75
CA GLU A 169 9.60 10.12 -8.26
C GLU A 169 9.17 9.18 -9.38
N LEU A 170 8.03 8.48 -9.21
CA LEU A 170 7.47 7.60 -10.24
C LEU A 170 6.98 8.38 -11.48
N LEU A 171 6.42 9.59 -11.31
CA LEU A 171 6.03 10.44 -12.43
C LEU A 171 7.25 10.82 -13.28
N VAL A 172 8.38 11.18 -12.67
CA VAL A 172 9.63 11.47 -13.38
C VAL A 172 10.15 10.23 -14.12
N GLU A 173 10.08 9.03 -13.52
CA GLU A 173 10.46 7.78 -14.18
C GLU A 173 9.57 7.50 -15.40
N MET A 174 8.26 7.73 -15.27
CA MET A 174 7.27 7.49 -16.33
C MET A 174 7.48 8.42 -17.53
N ASP A 175 7.83 9.70 -17.30
CA ASP A 175 8.12 10.68 -18.35
C ASP A 175 9.43 10.38 -19.10
N ALA A 176 10.33 9.61 -18.52
CA ALA A 176 11.62 9.23 -19.08
C ALA A 176 11.60 7.94 -19.91
N SER A 177 10.48 7.20 -19.93
CA SER A 177 10.31 5.87 -20.56
C SER A 177 9.74 5.98 -21.97
#